data_4753ebff7221d92b2a6eb565f1682993
#
_entry.id   4753ebff7221d92b2a6eb565f1682993
#
_cell.length_a   1.000
_cell.length_b   1.000
_cell.length_c   1.000
_cell.angle_alpha   90.00
_cell.angle_beta   90.00
_cell.angle_gamma   90.00
#
_symmetry.space_group_name_H-M   'P 1'
#
loop_
_entity.id
_entity.type
_entity.pdbx_description
1 polymer ?
#
loop_
_entity_poly.entity_id
_entity_poly.type
_entity_poly.pdbx_seq_one_letter_code
_entity_poly.pdbx_strand_id
1 'polypeptide(L)'
;MYSVWRLTRLLSGLSPNIQGMLWMAVAGLIFASFMAIVRHVGSTLDPIQVAFLRYGLGLVFMLPFFLRLNIADFQSARFGLHAIRGVLHAGGVMCWFYAMSRIPIAEVTAIGFTAPVFATIGAALFLGEKVRLRRILAVLIGLLGALIIIRPGIVAIELGALLMLIAAPLFAISDLMSKVLTRKETGPALVAYLSVFVTLTIMIPALFVWREPSLEEWLWMGLTAGLATLGHLCLSLIHISEPTRLSA
;
A
#
# COMPACT_ATOMS: atom_id res chain seq x y z
N MET A 1 -10.01 18.44 -5.57
CA MET A 1 -9.34 19.16 -4.49
C MET A 1 -10.31 20.06 -3.68
N TYR A 2 -11.20 20.84 -4.31
CA TYR A 2 -12.17 21.71 -3.61
C TYR A 2 -13.16 20.97 -2.67
N SER A 3 -13.58 19.75 -3.00
CA SER A 3 -14.52 18.96 -2.18
C SER A 3 -13.90 18.43 -0.88
N VAL A 4 -12.63 18.08 -0.90
CA VAL A 4 -11.90 17.56 0.28
C VAL A 4 -11.73 18.68 1.33
N TRP A 5 -11.47 19.92 0.89
CA TRP A 5 -11.40 21.09 1.77
C TRP A 5 -12.75 21.47 2.43
N ARG A 6 -13.87 21.14 1.78
CA ARG A 6 -15.20 21.32 2.41
C ARG A 6 -15.44 20.28 3.51
N LEU A 7 -15.03 19.02 3.31
CA LEU A 7 -15.15 17.97 4.31
C LEU A 7 -14.27 18.25 5.55
N THR A 8 -13.06 18.75 5.37
CA THR A 8 -12.21 19.16 6.51
C THR A 8 -12.82 20.31 7.29
N ARG A 9 -13.55 21.25 6.64
CA ARG A 9 -14.28 22.32 7.34
C ARG A 9 -15.47 21.81 8.16
N LEU A 10 -16.17 20.76 7.71
CA LEU A 10 -17.25 20.14 8.50
C LEU A 10 -16.73 19.48 9.79
N LEU A 11 -15.49 19.02 9.78
CA LEU A 11 -14.84 18.40 10.93
C LEU A 11 -14.03 19.40 11.78
N SER A 12 -13.90 20.66 11.37
CA SER A 12 -13.07 21.66 12.06
C SER A 12 -13.52 21.99 13.49
N GLY A 13 -14.75 21.63 13.87
CA GLY A 13 -15.25 21.73 15.24
C GLY A 13 -14.85 20.57 16.16
N LEU A 14 -14.22 19.50 15.62
CA LEU A 14 -13.79 18.33 16.38
C LEU A 14 -12.31 18.44 16.76
N SER A 15 -11.93 17.78 17.87
CA SER A 15 -10.51 17.72 18.23
C SER A 15 -9.68 17.04 17.16
N PRO A 16 -8.40 17.41 16.95
CA PRO A 16 -7.53 16.80 15.94
C PRO A 16 -7.44 15.27 16.04
N ASN A 17 -7.45 14.74 17.27
CA ASN A 17 -7.45 13.28 17.48
C ASN A 17 -8.71 12.61 16.93
N ILE A 18 -9.90 13.21 17.14
CA ILE A 18 -11.16 12.67 16.60
C ILE A 18 -11.17 12.76 15.07
N GLN A 19 -10.69 13.85 14.51
CA GLN A 19 -10.56 14.00 13.05
C GLN A 19 -9.65 12.88 12.47
N GLY A 20 -8.48 12.65 13.07
CA GLY A 20 -7.57 11.58 12.66
C GLY A 20 -8.21 10.18 12.76
N MET A 21 -8.94 9.91 13.84
CA MET A 21 -9.66 8.63 14.01
C MET A 21 -10.75 8.44 12.94
N LEU A 22 -11.52 9.48 12.63
CA LEU A 22 -12.55 9.42 11.59
C LEU A 22 -11.94 9.18 10.20
N TRP A 23 -10.86 9.89 9.85
CA TRP A 23 -10.17 9.68 8.58
C TRP A 23 -9.57 8.27 8.49
N MET A 24 -9.04 7.75 9.59
CA MET A 24 -8.53 6.38 9.65
C MET A 24 -9.64 5.34 9.46
N ALA A 25 -10.80 5.54 10.09
CA ALA A 25 -11.96 4.66 9.90
C ALA A 25 -12.46 4.68 8.45
N VAL A 26 -12.58 5.85 7.84
CA VAL A 26 -12.97 6.00 6.42
C VAL A 26 -11.95 5.33 5.51
N ALA A 27 -10.66 5.55 5.73
CA ALA A 27 -9.60 4.89 4.95
C ALA A 27 -9.68 3.36 5.11
N GLY A 28 -9.91 2.86 6.32
CA GLY A 28 -10.08 1.44 6.59
C GLY A 28 -11.25 0.82 5.82
N LEU A 29 -12.41 1.49 5.80
CA LEU A 29 -13.58 1.05 5.01
C LEU A 29 -13.29 1.05 3.50
N ILE A 30 -12.62 2.08 3.00
CA ILE A 30 -12.21 2.16 1.58
C ILE A 30 -11.27 1.01 1.23
N PHE A 31 -10.26 0.73 2.06
CA PHE A 31 -9.34 -0.37 1.81
C PHE A 31 -9.99 -1.74 1.96
N ALA A 32 -10.93 -1.93 2.90
CA ALA A 32 -11.71 -3.16 3.00
C ALA A 32 -12.55 -3.40 1.75
N SER A 33 -13.22 -2.37 1.23
CA SER A 33 -13.97 -2.42 -0.02
C SER A 33 -13.06 -2.72 -1.21
N PHE A 34 -11.90 -2.08 -1.28
CA PHE A 34 -10.85 -2.38 -2.27
C PHE A 34 -10.46 -3.86 -2.25
N MET A 35 -10.14 -4.41 -1.08
CA MET A 35 -9.75 -5.82 -0.93
C MET A 35 -10.87 -6.77 -1.35
N ALA A 36 -12.12 -6.45 -1.01
CA ALA A 36 -13.28 -7.25 -1.41
C ALA A 36 -13.45 -7.29 -2.93
N ILE A 37 -13.29 -6.16 -3.62
CA ILE A 37 -13.35 -6.09 -5.08
C ILE A 37 -12.19 -6.85 -5.72
N VAL A 38 -10.95 -6.68 -5.22
CA VAL A 38 -9.79 -7.44 -5.71
C VAL A 38 -10.02 -8.94 -5.57
N ARG A 39 -10.59 -9.40 -4.46
CA ARG A 39 -10.98 -10.80 -4.27
C ARG A 39 -12.01 -11.25 -5.28
N HIS A 40 -13.05 -10.44 -5.51
CA HIS A 40 -14.11 -10.75 -6.46
C HIS A 40 -13.55 -10.89 -7.89
N VAL A 41 -12.81 -9.90 -8.38
CA VAL A 41 -12.24 -9.93 -9.73
C VAL A 41 -11.12 -10.97 -9.85
N GLY A 42 -10.33 -11.18 -8.81
CA GLY A 42 -9.28 -12.21 -8.75
C GLY A 42 -9.80 -13.65 -8.73
N SER A 43 -11.13 -13.86 -8.67
CA SER A 43 -11.75 -15.16 -8.88
C SER A 43 -11.95 -15.49 -10.37
N THR A 44 -11.98 -14.48 -11.23
CA THR A 44 -12.19 -14.61 -12.68
C THR A 44 -10.94 -14.25 -13.50
N LEU A 45 -10.21 -13.22 -13.10
CA LEU A 45 -8.94 -12.81 -13.71
C LEU A 45 -7.74 -13.33 -12.89
N ASP A 46 -6.59 -13.51 -13.57
CA ASP A 46 -5.35 -13.81 -12.88
C ASP A 46 -4.97 -12.65 -11.93
N PRO A 47 -4.58 -12.93 -10.67
CA PRO A 47 -4.22 -11.91 -9.69
C PRO A 47 -3.12 -10.94 -10.14
N ILE A 48 -2.17 -11.41 -10.97
CA ILE A 48 -1.09 -10.57 -11.51
C ILE A 48 -1.67 -9.58 -12.53
N GLN A 49 -2.60 -10.02 -13.37
CA GLN A 49 -3.30 -9.16 -14.31
C GLN A 49 -4.16 -8.12 -13.57
N VAL A 50 -4.86 -8.54 -12.50
CA VAL A 50 -5.65 -7.62 -11.64
C VAL A 50 -4.74 -6.55 -11.03
N ALA A 51 -3.57 -6.93 -10.54
CA ALA A 51 -2.57 -6.01 -10.01
C ALA A 51 -2.09 -5.03 -11.09
N PHE A 52 -1.77 -5.52 -12.28
CA PHE A 52 -1.35 -4.68 -13.41
C PHE A 52 -2.42 -3.65 -13.81
N LEU A 53 -3.67 -4.10 -14.00
CA LEU A 53 -4.78 -3.22 -14.36
C LEU A 53 -5.02 -2.14 -13.29
N ARG A 54 -4.98 -2.53 -12.01
CA ARG A 54 -5.14 -1.58 -10.90
C ARG A 54 -4.05 -0.50 -10.91
N TYR A 55 -2.78 -0.87 -11.09
CA TYR A 55 -1.68 0.10 -11.10
C TYR A 55 -1.66 0.93 -12.39
N GLY A 56 -1.95 0.32 -13.55
CA GLY A 56 -2.04 1.01 -14.83
C GLY A 56 -3.16 2.05 -14.84
N LEU A 57 -4.38 1.68 -14.43
CA LEU A 57 -5.49 2.62 -14.28
C LEU A 57 -5.20 3.68 -13.20
N GLY A 58 -4.52 3.31 -12.12
CA GLY A 58 -4.06 4.25 -11.10
C GLY A 58 -3.13 5.32 -11.68
N LEU A 59 -2.21 4.96 -12.57
CA LEU A 59 -1.37 5.92 -13.29
C LEU A 59 -2.20 6.86 -14.18
N VAL A 60 -3.18 6.33 -14.89
CA VAL A 60 -4.09 7.15 -15.72
C VAL A 60 -4.85 8.15 -14.85
N PHE A 61 -5.38 7.74 -13.70
CA PHE A 61 -6.08 8.63 -12.78
C PHE A 61 -5.16 9.68 -12.13
N MET A 62 -3.89 9.37 -11.95
CA MET A 62 -2.90 10.31 -11.43
C MET A 62 -2.29 11.21 -12.50
N LEU A 63 -2.48 10.91 -13.79
CA LEU A 63 -1.90 11.67 -14.90
C LEU A 63 -2.20 13.18 -14.84
N PRO A 64 -3.45 13.65 -14.59
CA PRO A 64 -3.75 15.07 -14.48
C PRO A 64 -2.99 15.78 -13.33
N PHE A 65 -2.64 15.02 -12.29
CA PHE A 65 -1.83 15.53 -11.19
C PHE A 65 -0.36 15.62 -11.59
N PHE A 66 0.19 14.59 -12.23
CA PHE A 66 1.59 14.57 -12.68
C PHE A 66 1.88 15.65 -13.73
N LEU A 67 0.93 15.92 -14.64
CA LEU A 67 1.06 16.99 -15.65
C LEU A 67 1.12 18.41 -15.06
N ARG A 68 0.75 18.58 -13.78
CA ARG A 68 0.84 19.86 -13.06
C ARG A 68 2.14 20.03 -12.26
N LEU A 69 2.95 18.98 -12.16
CA LEU A 69 4.23 19.03 -11.48
C LEU A 69 5.30 19.58 -12.44
N ASN A 70 6.28 20.29 -11.91
CA ASN A 70 7.42 20.74 -12.69
C ASN A 70 8.32 19.55 -13.06
N ILE A 71 8.89 19.57 -14.24
CA ILE A 71 9.86 18.54 -14.70
C ILE A 71 11.02 18.43 -13.71
N ALA A 72 11.42 19.54 -13.08
CA ALA A 72 12.47 19.57 -12.07
C ALA A 72 12.16 18.70 -10.85
N ASP A 73 10.86 18.51 -10.49
CA ASP A 73 10.44 17.64 -9.39
C ASP A 73 10.69 16.16 -9.66
N PHE A 74 10.88 15.79 -10.94
CA PHE A 74 11.18 14.41 -11.37
C PHE A 74 12.66 14.15 -11.61
N GLN A 75 13.54 15.14 -11.40
CA GLN A 75 14.99 14.96 -11.53
C GLN A 75 15.53 14.28 -10.25
N SER A 76 15.57 12.95 -10.25
CA SER A 76 16.16 12.20 -9.16
C SER A 76 17.60 11.79 -9.49
N ALA A 77 18.55 12.16 -8.63
CA ALA A 77 19.90 11.64 -8.67
C ALA A 77 19.99 10.16 -8.24
N ARG A 78 18.88 9.58 -7.77
CA ARG A 78 18.82 8.21 -7.20
C ARG A 78 17.88 7.30 -7.97
N PHE A 79 17.81 7.46 -9.29
CA PHE A 79 16.93 6.66 -10.18
C PHE A 79 17.06 5.15 -9.94
N GLY A 80 18.27 4.62 -9.75
CA GLY A 80 18.48 3.19 -9.46
C GLY A 80 17.81 2.74 -8.15
N LEU A 81 17.78 3.61 -7.12
CA LEU A 81 17.11 3.30 -5.86
C LEU A 81 15.58 3.25 -6.02
N HIS A 82 15.00 4.14 -6.85
CA HIS A 82 13.59 4.08 -7.22
C HIS A 82 13.24 2.82 -8.00
N ALA A 83 14.09 2.41 -8.94
CA ALA A 83 13.90 1.19 -9.72
C ALA A 83 13.90 -0.05 -8.81
N ILE A 84 14.90 -0.21 -7.95
CA ILE A 84 14.98 -1.33 -7.01
C ILE A 84 13.76 -1.32 -6.06
N ARG A 85 13.42 -0.14 -5.52
CA ARG A 85 12.22 0.03 -4.67
C ARG A 85 10.95 -0.41 -5.40
N GLY A 86 10.80 0.00 -6.66
CA GLY A 86 9.63 -0.35 -7.49
C GLY A 86 9.54 -1.84 -7.76
N VAL A 87 10.66 -2.49 -8.10
CA VAL A 87 10.73 -3.95 -8.33
C VAL A 87 10.37 -4.73 -7.07
N LEU A 88 10.96 -4.38 -5.92
CA LEU A 88 10.65 -5.03 -4.64
C LEU A 88 9.18 -4.83 -4.26
N HIS A 89 8.67 -3.61 -4.41
CA HIS A 89 7.26 -3.31 -4.13
C HIS A 89 6.32 -4.08 -5.07
N ALA A 90 6.66 -4.19 -6.35
CA ALA A 90 5.90 -4.96 -7.33
C ALA A 90 5.83 -6.45 -6.96
N GLY A 91 6.95 -7.04 -6.51
CA GLY A 91 6.96 -8.40 -5.97
C GLY A 91 6.01 -8.57 -4.79
N GLY A 92 6.05 -7.62 -3.84
CA GLY A 92 5.12 -7.59 -2.71
C GLY A 92 3.66 -7.47 -3.16
N VAL A 93 3.38 -6.61 -4.15
CA VAL A 93 2.03 -6.43 -4.72
C VAL A 93 1.53 -7.71 -5.38
N MET A 94 2.31 -8.38 -6.20
CA MET A 94 1.91 -9.63 -6.85
C MET A 94 1.57 -10.70 -5.82
N CYS A 95 2.41 -10.88 -4.80
CA CYS A 95 2.15 -11.80 -3.69
C CYS A 95 0.87 -11.43 -2.92
N TRP A 96 0.66 -10.16 -2.64
CA TRP A 96 -0.51 -9.66 -1.91
C TRP A 96 -1.81 -9.83 -2.69
N PHE A 97 -1.81 -9.54 -4.00
CA PHE A 97 -2.98 -9.74 -4.87
C PHE A 97 -3.33 -11.21 -5.01
N TYR A 98 -2.33 -12.09 -5.12
CA TYR A 98 -2.55 -13.52 -5.09
C TYR A 98 -3.19 -13.96 -3.76
N ALA A 99 -2.65 -13.52 -2.64
CA ALA A 99 -3.21 -13.82 -1.31
C ALA A 99 -4.67 -13.36 -1.19
N MET A 100 -4.98 -12.10 -1.56
CA MET A 100 -6.35 -11.57 -1.52
C MET A 100 -7.34 -12.39 -2.34
N SER A 101 -6.91 -12.96 -3.45
CA SER A 101 -7.78 -13.78 -4.32
C SER A 101 -7.98 -15.21 -3.83
N ARG A 102 -7.11 -15.73 -2.97
CA ARG A 102 -7.06 -17.16 -2.61
C ARG A 102 -7.39 -17.46 -1.16
N ILE A 103 -6.99 -16.63 -0.21
CA ILE A 103 -7.25 -16.85 1.22
C ILE A 103 -8.22 -15.80 1.78
N PRO A 104 -8.84 -16.03 2.95
CA PRO A 104 -9.74 -15.06 3.58
C PRO A 104 -9.07 -13.70 3.80
N ILE A 105 -9.80 -12.60 3.54
CA ILE A 105 -9.27 -11.23 3.69
C ILE A 105 -8.79 -10.98 5.13
N ALA A 106 -9.45 -11.60 6.11
CA ALA A 106 -9.04 -11.51 7.51
C ALA A 106 -7.63 -12.07 7.73
N GLU A 107 -7.29 -13.19 7.09
CA GLU A 107 -5.93 -13.77 7.14
C GLU A 107 -4.91 -12.89 6.43
N VAL A 108 -5.24 -12.39 5.22
CA VAL A 108 -4.39 -11.43 4.50
C VAL A 108 -4.05 -10.23 5.38
N THR A 109 -5.07 -9.67 6.04
CA THR A 109 -4.92 -8.51 6.92
C THR A 109 -4.05 -8.83 8.13
N ALA A 110 -4.30 -9.98 8.78
CA ALA A 110 -3.56 -10.40 9.96
C ALA A 110 -2.08 -10.66 9.65
N ILE A 111 -1.78 -11.36 8.54
CA ILE A 111 -0.41 -11.59 8.11
C ILE A 111 0.24 -10.25 7.72
N GLY A 112 -0.52 -9.33 7.12
CA GLY A 112 -0.08 -7.97 6.80
C GLY A 112 0.45 -7.19 8.01
N PHE A 113 -0.09 -7.42 9.20
CA PHE A 113 0.43 -6.83 10.44
C PHE A 113 1.84 -7.31 10.82
N THR A 114 2.42 -8.28 10.13
CA THR A 114 3.84 -8.62 10.28
C THR A 114 4.77 -7.61 9.58
N ALA A 115 4.28 -6.80 8.62
CA ALA A 115 5.10 -5.80 7.94
C ALA A 115 5.76 -4.77 8.90
N PRO A 116 5.10 -4.23 9.93
CA PRO A 116 5.74 -3.40 10.94
C PRO A 116 6.89 -4.07 11.70
N VAL A 117 6.87 -5.42 11.82
CA VAL A 117 7.98 -6.19 12.42
C VAL A 117 9.23 -6.02 11.56
N PHE A 118 9.10 -6.35 10.26
CA PHE A 118 10.20 -6.24 9.30
C PHE A 118 10.67 -4.79 9.14
N ALA A 119 9.74 -3.81 9.10
CA ALA A 119 10.08 -2.40 9.06
C ALA A 119 10.85 -1.94 10.31
N THR A 120 10.51 -2.46 11.49
CA THR A 120 11.20 -2.12 12.74
C THR A 120 12.61 -2.70 12.77
N ILE A 121 12.74 -3.98 12.42
CA ILE A 121 14.04 -4.66 12.34
C ILE A 121 14.93 -3.96 11.30
N GLY A 122 14.40 -3.71 10.10
CA GLY A 122 15.14 -3.04 9.04
C GLY A 122 15.55 -1.60 9.42
N ALA A 123 14.69 -0.84 10.09
CA ALA A 123 15.03 0.50 10.57
C ALA A 123 16.16 0.48 11.61
N ALA A 124 16.17 -0.50 12.51
CA ALA A 124 17.26 -0.67 13.47
C ALA A 124 18.57 -1.04 12.80
N LEU A 125 18.55 -2.02 11.88
CA LEU A 125 19.74 -2.56 11.25
C LEU A 125 20.35 -1.62 10.19
N PHE A 126 19.52 -1.01 9.34
CA PHE A 126 19.99 -0.23 8.20
C PHE A 126 19.97 1.28 8.41
N LEU A 127 19.11 1.80 9.31
CA LEU A 127 19.01 3.22 9.60
C LEU A 127 19.57 3.61 10.97
N GLY A 128 20.01 2.62 11.78
CA GLY A 128 20.56 2.86 13.11
C GLY A 128 19.53 3.42 14.11
N GLU A 129 18.23 3.20 13.87
CA GLU A 129 17.18 3.71 14.75
C GLU A 129 17.11 2.92 16.05
N LYS A 130 17.07 3.64 17.19
CA LYS A 130 16.84 3.00 18.50
C LYS A 130 15.39 2.51 18.59
N VAL A 131 15.21 1.20 18.78
CA VAL A 131 13.88 0.61 18.93
C VAL A 131 13.39 0.83 20.36
N ARG A 132 12.32 1.59 20.55
CA ARG A 132 11.69 1.82 21.85
C ARG A 132 10.88 0.60 22.29
N LEU A 133 10.85 0.30 23.60
CA LEU A 133 10.11 -0.83 24.15
C LEU A 133 8.64 -0.90 23.70
N ARG A 134 7.96 0.23 23.63
CA ARG A 134 6.57 0.31 23.12
C ARG A 134 6.43 -0.26 21.71
N ARG A 135 7.43 -0.02 20.84
CA ARG A 135 7.44 -0.53 19.47
C ARG A 135 7.69 -2.03 19.43
N ILE A 136 8.57 -2.53 20.30
CA ILE A 136 8.81 -3.97 20.46
C ILE A 136 7.54 -4.68 20.92
N LEU A 137 6.85 -4.16 21.94
CA LEU A 137 5.61 -4.75 22.43
C LEU A 137 4.51 -4.76 21.35
N ALA A 138 4.34 -3.67 20.60
CA ALA A 138 3.37 -3.62 19.50
C ALA A 138 3.69 -4.66 18.42
N VAL A 139 4.97 -4.83 18.08
CA VAL A 139 5.45 -5.84 17.13
C VAL A 139 5.14 -7.25 17.63
N LEU A 140 5.43 -7.55 18.89
CA LEU A 140 5.17 -8.86 19.48
C LEU A 140 3.67 -9.18 19.52
N ILE A 141 2.83 -8.22 19.90
CA ILE A 141 1.37 -8.38 19.91
C ILE A 141 0.86 -8.64 18.49
N GLY A 142 1.33 -7.88 17.49
CA GLY A 142 0.96 -8.08 16.09
C GLY A 142 1.38 -9.45 15.56
N LEU A 143 2.59 -9.91 15.91
CA LEU A 143 3.08 -11.23 15.53
C LEU A 143 2.27 -12.36 16.18
N LEU A 144 1.96 -12.24 17.47
CA LEU A 144 1.10 -13.19 18.19
C LEU A 144 -0.31 -13.24 17.54
N GLY A 145 -0.90 -12.10 17.21
CA GLY A 145 -2.17 -12.04 16.49
C GLY A 145 -2.13 -12.78 15.15
N ALA A 146 -1.07 -12.57 14.36
CA ALA A 146 -0.88 -13.28 13.10
C ALA A 146 -0.75 -14.80 13.31
N LEU A 147 0.02 -15.26 14.29
CA LEU A 147 0.19 -16.68 14.62
C LEU A 147 -1.13 -17.33 15.06
N ILE A 148 -1.97 -16.64 15.85
CA ILE A 148 -3.29 -17.14 16.28
C ILE A 148 -4.20 -17.35 15.07
N ILE A 149 -4.13 -16.49 14.05
CA ILE A 149 -4.96 -16.57 12.86
C ILE A 149 -4.45 -17.64 11.90
N ILE A 150 -3.16 -17.69 11.64
CA ILE A 150 -2.52 -18.66 10.71
C ILE A 150 -2.59 -20.08 11.28
N ARG A 151 -2.57 -20.25 12.61
CA ARG A 151 -2.60 -21.54 13.31
C ARG A 151 -1.60 -22.56 12.75
N PRO A 152 -0.30 -22.20 12.65
CA PRO A 152 0.70 -23.09 12.07
C PRO A 152 0.76 -24.43 12.86
N GLY A 153 0.78 -25.53 12.13
CA GLY A 153 0.78 -26.88 12.70
C GLY A 153 -0.60 -27.48 12.99
N ILE A 154 -1.69 -26.72 12.92
CA ILE A 154 -3.08 -27.20 13.07
C ILE A 154 -3.77 -27.30 11.71
N VAL A 155 -3.51 -26.34 10.83
CA VAL A 155 -4.05 -26.28 9.45
C VAL A 155 -2.88 -26.21 8.47
N ALA A 156 -3.03 -26.85 7.31
CA ALA A 156 -2.04 -26.73 6.25
C ALA A 156 -1.92 -25.27 5.82
N ILE A 157 -0.68 -24.76 5.75
CA ILE A 157 -0.43 -23.37 5.33
C ILE A 157 -0.68 -23.28 3.84
N GLU A 158 -1.67 -22.50 3.44
CA GLU A 158 -1.96 -22.26 2.03
C GLU A 158 -0.89 -21.38 1.37
N LEU A 159 -0.66 -21.57 0.07
CA LEU A 159 0.29 -20.79 -0.71
C LEU A 159 0.02 -19.29 -0.60
N GLY A 160 -1.26 -18.88 -0.52
CA GLY A 160 -1.65 -17.49 -0.33
C GLY A 160 -1.09 -16.88 0.97
N ALA A 161 -1.10 -17.65 2.07
CA ALA A 161 -0.54 -17.22 3.35
C ALA A 161 0.99 -17.07 3.29
N LEU A 162 1.68 -18.02 2.65
CA LEU A 162 3.13 -17.95 2.43
C LEU A 162 3.51 -16.75 1.58
N LEU A 163 2.81 -16.51 0.47
CA LEU A 163 3.05 -15.35 -0.39
C LEU A 163 2.78 -14.04 0.34
N MET A 164 1.73 -13.96 1.16
CA MET A 164 1.49 -12.76 1.98
C MET A 164 2.61 -12.53 3.01
N LEU A 165 3.16 -13.59 3.60
CA LEU A 165 4.29 -13.50 4.51
C LEU A 165 5.57 -13.01 3.79
N ILE A 166 5.75 -13.37 2.51
CA ILE A 166 6.83 -12.84 1.65
C ILE A 166 6.56 -11.38 1.27
N ALA A 167 5.31 -11.00 1.02
CA ALA A 167 4.96 -9.63 0.68
C ALA A 167 5.32 -8.64 1.81
N ALA A 168 5.16 -9.02 3.07
CA ALA A 168 5.39 -8.16 4.21
C ALA A 168 6.82 -7.59 4.29
N PRO A 169 7.91 -8.38 4.21
CA PRO A 169 9.27 -7.84 4.17
C PRO A 169 9.56 -7.04 2.89
N LEU A 170 9.00 -7.40 1.74
CA LEU A 170 9.18 -6.66 0.49
C LEU A 170 8.59 -5.25 0.61
N PHE A 171 7.40 -5.10 1.18
CA PHE A 171 6.81 -3.80 1.49
C PHE A 171 7.63 -3.03 2.52
N ALA A 172 8.07 -3.68 3.60
CA ALA A 172 8.88 -3.06 4.62
C ALA A 172 10.20 -2.50 4.07
N ILE A 173 10.89 -3.24 3.20
CA ILE A 173 12.12 -2.77 2.53
C ILE A 173 11.81 -1.58 1.62
N SER A 174 10.74 -1.65 0.82
CA SER A 174 10.30 -0.54 -0.03
C SER A 174 10.00 0.73 0.79
N ASP A 175 9.37 0.60 1.94
CA ASP A 175 9.05 1.72 2.83
C ASP A 175 10.31 2.31 3.49
N LEU A 176 11.28 1.48 3.87
CA LEU A 176 12.58 1.94 4.37
C LEU A 176 13.36 2.72 3.29
N MET A 177 13.35 2.22 2.04
CA MET A 177 13.94 2.94 0.91
C MET A 177 13.22 4.28 0.67
N SER A 178 11.88 4.30 0.78
CA SER A 178 11.09 5.53 0.73
C SER A 178 11.56 6.53 1.77
N LYS A 179 11.76 6.10 3.02
CA LYS A 179 12.23 6.95 4.11
C LYS A 179 13.63 7.56 3.84
N VAL A 180 14.49 6.83 3.14
CA VAL A 180 15.81 7.37 2.72
C VAL A 180 15.65 8.40 1.60
N LEU A 181 14.73 8.15 0.65
CA LEU A 181 14.47 9.03 -0.49
C LEU A 181 13.79 10.33 -0.07
N THR A 182 12.84 10.29 0.88
CA THR A 182 12.13 11.49 1.38
C THR A 182 13.03 12.56 1.98
N ARG A 183 14.29 12.23 2.31
CA ARG A 183 15.26 13.22 2.80
C ARG A 183 15.72 14.22 1.73
N LYS A 184 15.56 13.90 0.44
CA LYS A 184 16.09 14.71 -0.67
C LYS A 184 15.07 14.92 -1.80
N GLU A 185 13.95 14.23 -1.79
CA GLU A 185 12.98 14.20 -2.87
C GLU A 185 11.58 14.52 -2.40
N THR A 186 10.76 15.05 -3.28
CA THR A 186 9.37 15.43 -2.97
C THR A 186 8.46 14.20 -2.88
N GLY A 187 7.43 14.27 -2.05
CA GLY A 187 6.44 13.20 -1.93
C GLY A 187 5.79 12.82 -3.27
N PRO A 188 5.36 13.79 -4.09
CA PRO A 188 4.83 13.52 -5.43
C PRO A 188 5.78 12.74 -6.33
N ALA A 189 7.08 13.07 -6.35
CA ALA A 189 8.07 12.35 -7.12
C ALA A 189 8.20 10.89 -6.66
N LEU A 190 8.23 10.66 -5.35
CA LEU A 190 8.28 9.30 -4.79
C LEU A 190 7.10 8.43 -5.21
N VAL A 191 5.90 9.00 -5.23
CA VAL A 191 4.68 8.30 -5.66
C VAL A 191 4.71 8.03 -7.15
N ALA A 192 5.11 9.01 -7.96
CA ALA A 192 5.20 8.87 -9.41
C ALA A 192 6.18 7.76 -9.81
N TYR A 193 7.42 7.81 -9.32
CA TYR A 193 8.42 6.78 -9.59
C TYR A 193 7.97 5.40 -9.15
N LEU A 194 7.42 5.28 -7.93
CA LEU A 194 6.91 4.00 -7.45
C LEU A 194 5.83 3.45 -8.39
N SER A 195 4.83 4.26 -8.72
CA SER A 195 3.72 3.84 -9.57
C SER A 195 4.18 3.39 -10.96
N VAL A 196 5.12 4.13 -11.57
CA VAL A 196 5.68 3.78 -12.88
C VAL A 196 6.47 2.48 -12.80
N PHE A 197 7.42 2.35 -11.86
CA PHE A 197 8.25 1.15 -11.76
C PHE A 197 7.45 -0.09 -11.36
N VAL A 198 6.46 0.03 -10.48
CA VAL A 198 5.56 -1.07 -10.14
C VAL A 198 4.77 -1.51 -11.36
N THR A 199 4.17 -0.58 -12.10
CA THR A 199 3.40 -0.89 -13.30
C THR A 199 4.26 -1.59 -14.37
N LEU A 200 5.45 -1.05 -14.65
CA LEU A 200 6.37 -1.65 -15.63
C LEU A 200 6.86 -3.04 -15.21
N THR A 201 7.14 -3.23 -13.93
CA THR A 201 7.59 -4.54 -13.42
C THR A 201 6.49 -5.59 -13.50
N ILE A 202 5.24 -5.25 -13.11
CA ILE A 202 4.11 -6.19 -13.14
C ILE A 202 3.65 -6.43 -14.59
N MET A 203 3.84 -5.47 -15.49
CA MET A 203 3.46 -5.60 -16.90
C MET A 203 4.05 -6.87 -17.52
N ILE A 204 5.32 -7.14 -17.27
CA ILE A 204 6.02 -8.30 -17.87
C ILE A 204 5.31 -9.62 -17.54
N PRO A 205 5.13 -10.03 -16.27
CA PRO A 205 4.42 -11.25 -15.95
C PRO A 205 2.92 -11.18 -16.29
N ALA A 206 2.29 -10.01 -16.26
CA ALA A 206 0.89 -9.85 -16.64
C ALA A 206 0.62 -10.19 -18.11
N LEU A 207 1.57 -9.93 -19.01
CA LEU A 207 1.45 -10.29 -20.43
C LEU A 207 1.38 -11.82 -20.66
N PHE A 208 2.01 -12.61 -19.80
CA PHE A 208 2.00 -14.07 -19.91
C PHE A 208 0.70 -14.72 -19.43
N VAL A 209 -0.05 -14.03 -18.57
CA VAL A 209 -1.34 -14.48 -18.01
C VAL A 209 -2.50 -13.66 -18.54
N TRP A 210 -2.27 -12.88 -19.61
CA TRP A 210 -3.25 -11.94 -20.13
C TRP A 210 -4.48 -12.65 -20.71
N ARG A 211 -5.62 -12.26 -20.22
CA ARG A 211 -6.94 -12.55 -20.80
C ARG A 211 -7.68 -11.23 -20.99
N GLU A 212 -8.36 -11.07 -22.10
CA GLU A 212 -9.16 -9.86 -22.33
C GLU A 212 -10.25 -9.73 -21.26
N PRO A 213 -10.23 -8.66 -20.45
CA PRO A 213 -11.25 -8.45 -19.43
C PRO A 213 -12.60 -8.11 -20.04
N SER A 214 -13.68 -8.62 -19.45
CA SER A 214 -15.05 -8.21 -19.78
C SER A 214 -15.30 -6.75 -19.40
N LEU A 215 -16.37 -6.15 -19.93
CA LEU A 215 -16.78 -4.79 -19.57
C LEU A 215 -17.01 -4.65 -18.05
N GLU A 216 -17.60 -5.68 -17.44
CA GLU A 216 -17.83 -5.71 -16.00
C GLU A 216 -16.51 -5.69 -15.21
N GLU A 217 -15.53 -6.49 -15.61
CA GLU A 217 -14.21 -6.54 -14.99
C GLU A 217 -13.47 -5.19 -15.17
N TRP A 218 -13.58 -4.55 -16.32
CA TRP A 218 -13.03 -3.20 -16.52
C TRP A 218 -13.66 -2.17 -15.58
N LEU A 219 -14.98 -2.21 -15.37
CA LEU A 219 -15.66 -1.33 -14.42
C LEU A 219 -15.21 -1.56 -12.99
N TRP A 220 -15.10 -2.83 -12.57
CA TRP A 220 -14.57 -3.19 -11.25
C TRP A 220 -13.12 -2.72 -11.07
N MET A 221 -12.27 -2.85 -12.10
CA MET A 221 -10.89 -2.39 -12.05
C MET A 221 -10.78 -0.87 -11.97
N GLY A 222 -11.62 -0.14 -12.71
CA GLY A 222 -11.72 1.32 -12.58
C GLY A 222 -12.12 1.76 -11.16
N LEU A 223 -13.13 1.10 -10.58
CA LEU A 223 -13.55 1.34 -9.20
C LEU A 223 -12.43 1.03 -8.20
N THR A 224 -11.74 -0.09 -8.38
CA THR A 224 -10.60 -0.49 -7.54
C THR A 224 -9.48 0.54 -7.57
N ALA A 225 -9.12 1.05 -8.75
CA ALA A 225 -8.12 2.10 -8.90
C ALA A 225 -8.56 3.41 -8.23
N GLY A 226 -9.84 3.78 -8.38
CA GLY A 226 -10.44 4.94 -7.71
C GLY A 226 -10.41 4.83 -6.18
N LEU A 227 -10.86 3.70 -5.63
CA LEU A 227 -10.86 3.44 -4.20
C LEU A 227 -9.44 3.47 -3.61
N ALA A 228 -8.47 2.87 -4.29
CA ALA A 228 -7.08 2.91 -3.85
C ALA A 228 -6.55 4.36 -3.79
N THR A 229 -6.84 5.17 -4.81
CA THR A 229 -6.44 6.58 -4.84
C THR A 229 -7.11 7.38 -3.73
N LEU A 230 -8.41 7.19 -3.51
CA LEU A 230 -9.17 7.83 -2.42
C LEU A 230 -8.66 7.41 -1.05
N GLY A 231 -8.38 6.12 -0.84
CA GLY A 231 -7.82 5.60 0.41
C GLY A 231 -6.48 6.26 0.76
N HIS A 232 -5.58 6.39 -0.21
CA HIS A 232 -4.31 7.09 -0.01
C HIS A 232 -4.50 8.59 0.27
N LEU A 233 -5.47 9.24 -0.36
CA LEU A 233 -5.81 10.63 -0.04
C LEU A 233 -6.34 10.78 1.40
N CYS A 234 -7.22 9.88 1.85
CA CYS A 234 -7.70 9.88 3.24
C CYS A 234 -6.55 9.70 4.24
N LEU A 235 -5.60 8.79 3.97
CA LEU A 235 -4.41 8.60 4.80
C LEU A 235 -3.54 9.86 4.84
N SER A 236 -3.40 10.59 3.74
CA SER A 236 -2.64 11.85 3.72
C SER A 236 -3.27 12.93 4.61
N LEU A 237 -4.61 12.94 4.76
CA LEU A 237 -5.33 13.89 5.61
C LEU A 237 -5.10 13.64 7.10
N ILE A 238 -4.83 12.40 7.51
CA ILE A 238 -4.47 12.07 8.90
C ILE A 238 -3.19 12.81 9.30
N HIS A 239 -2.19 12.85 8.43
CA HIS A 239 -0.93 13.55 8.70
C HIS A 239 -1.07 15.07 8.73
N ILE A 240 -2.05 15.63 8.04
CA ILE A 240 -2.34 17.06 8.06
C ILE A 240 -3.06 17.47 9.38
N SER A 241 -3.88 16.59 9.94
CA SER A 241 -4.59 16.84 11.19
C SER A 241 -3.74 16.66 12.46
N GLU A 242 -2.52 16.09 12.36
CA GLU A 242 -1.57 15.88 13.48
C GLU A 242 -0.21 16.61 13.27
N PRO A 243 -0.16 17.95 13.06
CA PRO A 243 1.11 18.65 12.82
C PRO A 243 2.06 18.69 14.04
N THR A 244 1.58 18.38 15.24
CA THR A 244 2.30 18.64 16.50
C THR A 244 3.09 17.47 17.08
N ARG A 245 2.98 16.26 16.52
CA ARG A 245 3.72 15.08 17.05
C ARG A 245 5.13 14.88 16.48
N LEU A 246 5.52 15.64 15.46
CA LEU A 246 6.86 15.54 14.86
C LEU A 246 7.87 16.54 15.44
N SER A 247 7.44 17.45 16.31
CA SER A 247 8.29 18.49 16.94
C SER A 247 8.58 18.22 18.42
N ALA A 248 8.22 17.08 18.96
CA ALA A 248 8.53 16.63 20.30
C ALA A 248 9.44 15.37 20.24
#